data_a62d18704a5377ba2a4e4d4c7b06c2bd
#
_entry.id   a62d18704a5377ba2a4e4d4c7b06c2bd
#
_cell.length_a   1.000
_cell.length_b   1.000
_cell.length_c   1.000
_cell.angle_alpha   90.00
_cell.angle_beta   90.00
_cell.angle_gamma   90.00
#
_symmetry.space_group_name_H-M   'P 1'
#
loop_
_entity.id
_entity.type
_entity.pdbx_description
1 polymer ?
#
loop_
_entity_poly.entity_id
_entity_poly.type
_entity_poly.pdbx_seq_one_letter_code
_entity_poly.pdbx_strand_id
1 'polypeptide(L)'
;MNDIAHNLAQVRDKISGAAARCGRAPEEVTLLAVSKTKPASAIEEAIAAGQRAFGENYVQEGVEKINHFQQAGVSGLQWHFIGPLQSNKSRLVAEHFDWCHTVDRLKIATRLNEQRPAHLPPLKVLIQINISDEQSKSGITLEALDALAAEIAELPHLELRGLMAIPAPESEYVRQFAVAQQMAVAFARLKTRYPTVDTLSLGMSDDMEAAIAAGSTMVRIGTAIFGARDYSK
;
A
#
# COMPACT_ATOMS: atom_id res chain seq x y z
N MET A 1 -3.41 -13.18 -24.32
CA MET A 1 -4.44 -12.26 -23.82
C MET A 1 -4.56 -12.42 -22.32
N ASN A 2 -4.48 -11.32 -21.57
CA ASN A 2 -4.62 -11.38 -20.12
C ASN A 2 -6.09 -11.44 -19.72
N ASP A 3 -6.44 -12.47 -18.97
CA ASP A 3 -7.74 -12.56 -18.34
C ASP A 3 -7.60 -12.06 -16.91
N ILE A 4 -7.90 -10.79 -16.70
CA ILE A 4 -7.74 -10.12 -15.40
C ILE A 4 -8.64 -10.77 -14.33
N ALA A 5 -9.87 -11.13 -14.68
CA ALA A 5 -10.77 -11.80 -13.74
C ALA A 5 -10.20 -13.14 -13.27
N HIS A 6 -9.66 -13.93 -14.19
CA HIS A 6 -9.04 -15.21 -13.87
C HIS A 6 -7.78 -15.01 -13.01
N ASN A 7 -6.95 -14.05 -13.39
CA ASN A 7 -5.73 -13.72 -12.63
C ASN A 7 -6.06 -13.27 -11.20
N LEU A 8 -7.08 -12.45 -11.03
CA LEU A 8 -7.54 -12.03 -9.70
C LEU A 8 -8.00 -13.22 -8.86
N ALA A 9 -8.76 -14.13 -9.45
CA ALA A 9 -9.22 -15.33 -8.75
C ALA A 9 -8.03 -16.18 -8.28
N GLN A 10 -7.01 -16.37 -9.14
CA GLN A 10 -5.80 -17.10 -8.79
C GLN A 10 -5.02 -16.42 -7.65
N VAL A 11 -4.88 -15.10 -7.71
CA VAL A 11 -4.16 -14.35 -6.66
C VAL A 11 -4.92 -14.46 -5.34
N ARG A 12 -6.24 -14.32 -5.36
CA ARG A 12 -7.06 -14.46 -4.14
C ARG A 12 -6.96 -15.87 -3.55
N ASP A 13 -6.89 -16.89 -4.38
CA ASP A 13 -6.69 -18.27 -3.93
C ASP A 13 -5.33 -18.43 -3.25
N LYS A 14 -4.29 -17.82 -3.79
CA LYS A 14 -2.95 -17.85 -3.18
C LYS A 14 -2.94 -17.17 -1.81
N ILE A 15 -3.63 -16.03 -1.69
CA ILE A 15 -3.76 -15.32 -0.42
C ILE A 15 -4.50 -16.19 0.59
N SER A 16 -5.63 -16.77 0.19
CA SER A 16 -6.43 -17.65 1.04
C SER A 16 -5.62 -18.84 1.51
N GLY A 17 -4.88 -19.48 0.60
CA GLY A 17 -4.02 -20.62 0.93
C GLY A 17 -2.91 -20.24 1.90
N ALA A 18 -2.25 -19.11 1.68
CA ALA A 18 -1.19 -18.63 2.58
C ALA A 18 -1.76 -18.32 3.98
N ALA A 19 -2.92 -17.66 4.06
CA ALA A 19 -3.59 -17.38 5.32
C ALA A 19 -3.96 -18.67 6.05
N ALA A 20 -4.55 -19.64 5.35
CA ALA A 20 -4.96 -20.90 5.93
C ALA A 20 -3.76 -21.66 6.52
N ARG A 21 -2.62 -21.67 5.82
CA ARG A 21 -1.41 -22.37 6.29
C ARG A 21 -0.85 -21.83 7.59
N CYS A 22 -1.14 -20.58 7.93
CA CYS A 22 -0.67 -19.98 9.19
C CYS A 22 -1.82 -19.70 10.18
N GLY A 23 -3.00 -20.31 9.95
CA GLY A 23 -4.13 -20.20 10.88
C GLY A 23 -4.86 -18.87 10.87
N ARG A 24 -4.77 -18.13 9.76
CA ARG A 24 -5.43 -16.82 9.63
C ARG A 24 -6.62 -16.92 8.68
N ALA A 25 -7.61 -16.04 8.91
CA ALA A 25 -8.74 -15.90 7.99
C ALA A 25 -8.29 -15.09 6.75
N PRO A 26 -8.76 -15.45 5.54
CA PRO A 26 -8.41 -14.70 4.33
C PRO A 26 -8.78 -13.22 4.41
N GLU A 27 -9.85 -12.89 5.12
CA GLU A 27 -10.35 -11.52 5.27
C GLU A 27 -9.39 -10.62 6.06
N GLU A 28 -8.44 -11.20 6.77
CA GLU A 28 -7.40 -10.43 7.48
C GLU A 28 -6.36 -9.84 6.53
N VAL A 29 -6.34 -10.28 5.28
CA VAL A 29 -5.37 -9.81 4.29
C VAL A 29 -6.10 -9.15 3.12
N THR A 30 -5.81 -7.88 2.91
CA THR A 30 -6.35 -7.10 1.80
C THR A 30 -5.44 -7.23 0.58
N LEU A 31 -6.03 -7.46 -0.59
CA LEU A 31 -5.30 -7.42 -1.85
C LEU A 31 -5.36 -6.00 -2.40
N LEU A 32 -4.19 -5.38 -2.56
CA LEU A 32 -4.05 -4.12 -3.28
C LEU A 32 -3.59 -4.43 -4.69
N ALA A 33 -4.43 -4.11 -5.67
CA ALA A 33 -4.09 -4.32 -7.09
C ALA A 33 -3.24 -3.15 -7.56
N VAL A 34 -1.99 -3.42 -7.93
CA VAL A 34 -1.05 -2.39 -8.38
C VAL A 34 -1.29 -2.14 -9.86
N SER A 35 -1.89 -1.00 -10.17
CA SER A 35 -2.38 -0.65 -11.50
C SER A 35 -1.49 0.34 -12.25
N LYS A 36 -0.33 0.67 -11.72
CA LYS A 36 0.60 1.58 -12.40
C LYS A 36 0.91 1.09 -13.81
N THR A 37 1.03 2.03 -14.74
CA THR A 37 1.29 1.82 -16.16
C THR A 37 0.19 1.08 -16.93
N LYS A 38 -0.94 0.79 -16.28
CA LYS A 38 -2.06 0.10 -16.93
C LYS A 38 -3.17 1.07 -17.32
N PRO A 39 -3.87 0.82 -18.44
CA PRO A 39 -4.96 1.71 -18.86
C PRO A 39 -6.20 1.55 -18.00
N ALA A 40 -7.08 2.54 -18.06
CA ALA A 40 -8.36 2.51 -17.36
C ALA A 40 -9.19 1.27 -17.70
N SER A 41 -9.10 0.79 -18.94
CA SER A 41 -9.82 -0.42 -19.37
C SER A 41 -9.41 -1.66 -18.57
N ALA A 42 -8.13 -1.79 -18.21
CA ALA A 42 -7.67 -2.90 -17.38
C ALA A 42 -8.23 -2.80 -15.96
N ILE A 43 -8.29 -1.58 -15.42
CA ILE A 43 -8.87 -1.33 -14.10
C ILE A 43 -10.37 -1.64 -14.12
N GLU A 44 -11.08 -1.29 -15.19
CA GLU A 44 -12.51 -1.60 -15.34
C GLU A 44 -12.75 -3.11 -15.29
N GLU A 45 -11.90 -3.91 -15.93
CA GLU A 45 -12.00 -5.37 -15.86
C GLU A 45 -11.80 -5.88 -14.42
N ALA A 46 -10.86 -5.29 -13.69
CA ALA A 46 -10.63 -5.65 -12.30
C ALA A 46 -11.83 -5.27 -11.41
N ILE A 47 -12.41 -4.10 -11.64
CA ILE A 47 -13.62 -3.65 -10.93
C ILE A 47 -14.78 -4.61 -11.18
N ALA A 48 -14.98 -5.03 -12.44
CA ALA A 48 -16.02 -5.99 -12.81
C ALA A 48 -15.82 -7.34 -12.09
N ALA A 49 -14.58 -7.70 -11.75
CA ALA A 49 -14.26 -8.91 -11.01
C ALA A 49 -14.28 -8.70 -9.47
N GLY A 50 -14.72 -7.53 -9.01
CA GLY A 50 -14.92 -7.25 -7.59
C GLY A 50 -13.79 -6.51 -6.90
N GLN A 51 -12.72 -6.13 -7.62
CA GLN A 51 -11.61 -5.40 -7.00
C GLN A 51 -11.98 -3.94 -6.76
N ARG A 52 -11.65 -3.42 -5.58
CA ARG A 52 -11.97 -2.04 -5.20
C ARG A 52 -10.76 -1.23 -4.77
N ALA A 53 -9.69 -1.88 -4.30
CA ALA A 53 -8.47 -1.22 -3.82
C ALA A 53 -7.39 -1.27 -4.89
N PHE A 54 -6.88 -0.10 -5.29
CA PHE A 54 -5.88 0.04 -6.35
C PHE A 54 -4.69 0.85 -5.86
N GLY A 55 -3.49 0.45 -6.27
CA GLY A 55 -2.25 1.11 -5.93
C GLY A 55 -1.58 1.75 -7.13
N GLU A 56 -1.22 3.03 -6.99
CA GLU A 56 -0.57 3.81 -8.03
C GLU A 56 0.77 4.35 -7.54
N ASN A 57 1.75 4.38 -8.42
CA ASN A 57 3.12 4.80 -8.10
C ASN A 57 3.48 6.18 -8.62
N TYR A 58 2.70 6.70 -9.59
CA TYR A 58 2.98 7.97 -10.26
C TYR A 58 1.80 8.91 -10.05
N VAL A 59 2.09 10.07 -9.47
CA VAL A 59 1.04 10.98 -9.00
C VAL A 59 0.11 11.39 -10.15
N GLN A 60 0.68 11.86 -11.25
CA GLN A 60 -0.13 12.37 -12.37
C GLN A 60 -1.00 11.27 -12.99
N GLU A 61 -0.41 10.09 -13.23
CA GLU A 61 -1.14 8.95 -13.76
C GLU A 61 -2.28 8.55 -12.84
N GLY A 62 -2.02 8.49 -11.52
CA GLY A 62 -3.03 8.13 -10.55
C GLY A 62 -4.18 9.13 -10.50
N VAL A 63 -3.88 10.42 -10.51
CA VAL A 63 -4.91 11.47 -10.50
C VAL A 63 -5.80 11.39 -11.74
N GLU A 64 -5.21 11.16 -12.90
CA GLU A 64 -5.99 11.00 -14.14
C GLU A 64 -6.96 9.82 -14.05
N LYS A 65 -6.51 8.70 -13.51
CA LYS A 65 -7.36 7.53 -13.32
C LYS A 65 -8.49 7.80 -12.30
N ILE A 66 -8.16 8.42 -11.18
CA ILE A 66 -9.16 8.77 -10.17
C ILE A 66 -10.24 9.65 -10.78
N ASN A 67 -9.84 10.69 -11.51
CA ASN A 67 -10.79 11.60 -12.16
C ASN A 67 -11.64 10.89 -13.20
N HIS A 68 -11.02 9.99 -13.99
CA HIS A 68 -11.75 9.20 -14.99
C HIS A 68 -12.89 8.41 -14.36
N PHE A 69 -12.63 7.70 -13.27
CA PHE A 69 -13.65 6.87 -12.62
C PHE A 69 -14.68 7.71 -11.85
N GLN A 70 -14.28 8.84 -11.30
CA GLN A 70 -15.24 9.77 -10.68
C GLN A 70 -16.21 10.33 -11.71
N GLN A 71 -15.72 10.74 -12.87
CA GLN A 71 -16.56 11.25 -13.96
C GLN A 71 -17.47 10.17 -14.54
N ALA A 72 -17.02 8.91 -14.51
CA ALA A 72 -17.85 7.79 -14.95
C ALA A 72 -18.87 7.35 -13.91
N GLY A 73 -18.91 8.00 -12.74
CA GLY A 73 -19.87 7.67 -11.69
C GLY A 73 -19.58 6.38 -10.93
N VAL A 74 -18.36 5.88 -11.01
CA VAL A 74 -17.95 4.68 -10.27
C VAL A 74 -17.62 5.05 -8.84
N SER A 75 -18.31 4.45 -7.88
CA SER A 75 -18.09 4.71 -6.44
C SER A 75 -17.51 3.49 -5.73
N GLY A 76 -17.05 3.70 -4.50
CA GLY A 76 -16.55 2.62 -3.65
C GLY A 76 -15.12 2.20 -3.93
N LEU A 77 -14.41 2.88 -4.82
CA LEU A 77 -13.01 2.59 -5.08
C LEU A 77 -12.13 3.22 -4.00
N GLN A 78 -11.05 2.53 -3.67
CA GLN A 78 -10.03 3.04 -2.75
C GLN A 78 -8.71 3.18 -3.50
N TRP A 79 -8.19 4.40 -3.51
CA TRP A 79 -6.96 4.72 -4.23
C TRP A 79 -5.81 4.91 -3.26
N HIS A 80 -4.80 4.07 -3.41
CA HIS A 80 -3.60 4.07 -2.56
C HIS A 80 -2.42 4.59 -3.34
N PHE A 81 -1.76 5.62 -2.84
CA PHE A 81 -0.50 6.05 -3.42
C PHE A 81 0.62 5.26 -2.75
N ILE A 82 1.37 4.50 -3.55
CA ILE A 82 2.41 3.59 -3.05
C ILE A 82 3.80 3.87 -3.63
N GLY A 83 3.95 4.95 -4.38
CA GLY A 83 5.23 5.36 -4.95
C GLY A 83 5.96 6.38 -4.10
N PRO A 84 7.25 6.66 -4.42
CA PRO A 84 7.97 7.72 -3.75
C PRO A 84 7.27 9.07 -3.94
N LEU A 85 7.14 9.85 -2.87
CA LEU A 85 6.42 11.11 -2.93
C LEU A 85 7.37 12.28 -2.76
N GLN A 86 7.53 13.05 -3.83
CA GLN A 86 8.27 14.30 -3.80
C GLN A 86 7.40 15.41 -3.17
N SER A 87 8.03 16.29 -2.40
CA SER A 87 7.29 17.31 -1.67
C SER A 87 6.50 18.27 -2.58
N ASN A 88 6.97 18.51 -3.82
CA ASN A 88 6.26 19.35 -4.78
C ASN A 88 5.05 18.66 -5.43
N LYS A 89 4.83 17.38 -5.14
CA LYS A 89 3.70 16.59 -5.65
C LYS A 89 2.68 16.24 -4.57
N SER A 90 2.96 16.59 -3.32
CA SER A 90 2.14 16.16 -2.18
C SER A 90 0.69 16.65 -2.25
N ARG A 91 0.44 17.84 -2.81
CA ARG A 91 -0.91 18.39 -2.91
C ARG A 91 -1.86 17.50 -3.68
N LEU A 92 -1.42 16.97 -4.81
CA LEU A 92 -2.26 16.09 -5.64
C LEU A 92 -2.62 14.81 -4.90
N VAL A 93 -1.68 14.25 -4.14
CA VAL A 93 -1.97 13.08 -3.31
C VAL A 93 -2.96 13.44 -2.21
N ALA A 94 -2.75 14.55 -1.51
CA ALA A 94 -3.65 15.00 -0.45
C ALA A 94 -5.07 15.26 -0.93
N GLU A 95 -5.23 15.75 -2.16
CA GLU A 95 -6.54 16.12 -2.70
C GLU A 95 -7.31 14.96 -3.32
N HIS A 96 -6.62 13.90 -3.79
CA HIS A 96 -7.25 12.89 -4.63
C HIS A 96 -7.21 11.46 -4.07
N PHE A 97 -6.18 11.10 -3.31
CA PHE A 97 -6.01 9.73 -2.84
C PHE A 97 -6.71 9.50 -1.50
N ASP A 98 -6.99 8.22 -1.21
CA ASP A 98 -7.57 7.80 0.06
C ASP A 98 -6.50 7.36 1.05
N TRP A 99 -5.37 6.83 0.54
CA TRP A 99 -4.25 6.32 1.30
C TRP A 99 -2.93 6.80 0.72
N CYS A 100 -1.93 6.99 1.59
CA CYS A 100 -0.54 7.17 1.18
C CYS A 100 0.34 6.24 2.02
N HIS A 101 1.04 5.31 1.36
CA HIS A 101 1.88 4.29 2.02
C HIS A 101 3.32 4.75 2.24
N THR A 102 3.70 5.91 1.72
CA THR A 102 5.10 6.28 1.58
C THR A 102 5.48 7.53 2.35
N VAL A 103 4.88 7.70 3.52
CA VAL A 103 5.24 8.79 4.42
C VAL A 103 6.51 8.39 5.17
N ASP A 104 7.61 9.08 4.90
CA ASP A 104 8.91 8.76 5.48
C ASP A 104 9.63 9.96 6.09
N ARG A 105 8.93 11.10 6.22
CA ARG A 105 9.50 12.28 6.90
C ARG A 105 8.40 13.26 7.29
N LEU A 106 8.70 14.03 8.32
CA LEU A 106 7.74 15.01 8.86
C LEU A 106 7.33 16.04 7.82
N LYS A 107 8.24 16.50 6.98
CA LYS A 107 7.93 17.49 5.94
C LYS A 107 6.79 17.03 5.04
N ILE A 108 6.83 15.77 4.58
CA ILE A 108 5.77 15.21 3.74
C ILE A 108 4.47 15.08 4.53
N ALA A 109 4.53 14.58 5.76
CA ALA A 109 3.34 14.44 6.60
C ALA A 109 2.67 15.80 6.83
N THR A 110 3.45 16.82 7.17
CA THR A 110 2.94 18.16 7.42
C THR A 110 2.27 18.75 6.17
N ARG A 111 2.90 18.60 5.01
CA ARG A 111 2.33 19.07 3.74
C ARG A 111 1.02 18.36 3.41
N LEU A 112 0.99 17.04 3.54
CA LEU A 112 -0.24 16.27 3.28
C LEU A 112 -1.37 16.73 4.21
N ASN A 113 -1.06 16.93 5.48
CA ASN A 113 -2.03 17.42 6.46
C ASN A 113 -2.58 18.80 6.09
N GLU A 114 -1.71 19.74 5.75
CA GLU A 114 -2.10 21.10 5.40
C GLU A 114 -2.90 21.15 4.09
N GLN A 115 -2.58 20.27 3.14
CA GLN A 115 -3.17 20.28 1.80
C GLN A 115 -4.41 19.41 1.69
N ARG A 116 -4.67 18.53 2.65
CA ARG A 116 -5.88 17.68 2.62
C ARG A 116 -7.11 18.56 2.81
N PRO A 117 -8.07 18.54 1.85
CA PRO A 117 -9.29 19.35 2.00
C PRO A 117 -10.09 18.95 3.25
N ALA A 118 -10.58 19.96 3.98
CA ALA A 118 -11.30 19.73 5.24
C ALA A 118 -12.61 18.95 5.08
N HIS A 119 -13.21 19.00 3.89
CA HIS A 119 -14.45 18.27 3.60
C HIS A 119 -14.23 16.78 3.33
N LEU A 120 -12.97 16.36 3.12
CA LEU A 120 -12.64 14.95 2.93
C LEU A 120 -12.32 14.30 4.29
N PRO A 121 -12.53 12.96 4.38
CA PRO A 121 -12.03 12.23 5.55
C PRO A 121 -10.52 12.40 5.68
N PRO A 122 -9.94 12.25 6.87
CA PRO A 122 -8.49 12.28 7.00
C PRO A 122 -7.82 11.30 6.04
N LEU A 123 -6.70 11.71 5.47
CA LEU A 123 -5.90 10.83 4.60
C LEU A 123 -5.29 9.71 5.44
N LYS A 124 -5.53 8.47 5.05
CA LYS A 124 -4.96 7.32 5.74
C LYS A 124 -3.51 7.19 5.33
N VAL A 125 -2.61 7.18 6.30
CA VAL A 125 -1.17 7.16 6.01
C VAL A 125 -0.48 5.98 6.69
N LEU A 126 0.50 5.41 6.00
CA LEU A 126 1.42 4.43 6.55
C LEU A 126 2.82 5.04 6.55
N ILE A 127 3.59 4.71 7.57
CA ILE A 127 4.99 5.12 7.63
C ILE A 127 5.81 4.07 6.91
N GLN A 128 6.59 4.51 5.93
CA GLN A 128 7.48 3.61 5.18
C GLN A 128 8.78 3.39 5.96
N ILE A 129 9.11 2.12 6.16
CA ILE A 129 10.32 1.67 6.83
C ILE A 129 11.28 1.11 5.80
N ASN A 130 12.53 1.57 5.83
CA ASN A 130 13.61 0.98 5.05
C ASN A 130 14.21 -0.18 5.85
N ILE A 131 13.54 -1.34 5.80
CA ILE A 131 13.88 -2.47 6.67
C ILE A 131 15.17 -3.16 6.26
N SER A 132 15.56 -3.06 5.01
CA SER A 132 16.78 -3.69 4.49
C SER A 132 18.00 -2.76 4.54
N ASP A 133 17.84 -1.57 5.08
CA ASP A 133 18.88 -0.55 5.22
C ASP A 133 19.60 -0.23 3.90
N GLU A 134 18.82 -0.13 2.82
CA GLU A 134 19.34 0.23 1.51
C GLU A 134 19.42 1.76 1.38
N GLN A 135 20.61 2.30 1.22
CA GLN A 135 20.82 3.75 1.19
C GLN A 135 20.10 4.46 0.03
N SER A 136 19.89 3.76 -1.06
CA SER A 136 19.25 4.33 -2.26
C SER A 136 17.72 4.31 -2.22
N LYS A 137 17.12 3.69 -1.20
CA LYS A 137 15.67 3.54 -1.11
C LYS A 137 15.06 4.46 -0.07
N SER A 138 13.79 4.78 -0.29
CA SER A 138 12.97 5.57 0.62
C SER A 138 12.66 4.80 1.90
N GLY A 139 12.25 5.52 2.91
CA GLY A 139 11.86 4.95 4.19
C GLY A 139 12.79 5.38 5.31
N ILE A 140 12.26 5.32 6.53
CA ILE A 140 13.04 5.63 7.73
C ILE A 140 13.51 4.33 8.39
N THR A 141 14.46 4.46 9.32
CA THR A 141 14.88 3.33 10.15
C THR A 141 13.81 2.99 11.18
N LEU A 142 13.87 1.77 11.73
CA LEU A 142 12.97 1.39 12.82
C LEU A 142 13.19 2.26 14.07
N GLU A 143 14.41 2.72 14.30
CA GLU A 143 14.75 3.58 15.42
C GLU A 143 14.07 4.95 15.33
N ALA A 144 13.83 5.44 14.12
CA ALA A 144 13.16 6.72 13.89
C ALA A 144 11.65 6.66 13.93
N LEU A 145 11.07 5.46 14.01
CA LEU A 145 9.63 5.26 13.89
C LEU A 145 8.83 5.96 14.98
N ASP A 146 9.20 5.78 16.22
CA ASP A 146 8.41 6.29 17.35
C ASP A 146 8.24 7.81 17.30
N ALA A 147 9.31 8.55 16.96
CA ALA A 147 9.26 10.00 16.87
C ALA A 147 8.35 10.47 15.75
N LEU A 148 8.47 9.87 14.56
CA LEU A 148 7.63 10.27 13.42
C LEU A 148 6.16 9.91 13.66
N ALA A 149 5.90 8.74 14.24
CA ALA A 149 4.53 8.31 14.54
C ALA A 149 3.85 9.28 15.52
N ALA A 150 4.57 9.71 16.57
CA ALA A 150 4.03 10.65 17.53
C ALA A 150 3.65 11.99 16.88
N GLU A 151 4.47 12.47 15.95
CA GLU A 151 4.18 13.71 15.25
C GLU A 151 3.00 13.58 14.28
N ILE A 152 2.93 12.47 13.54
CA ILE A 152 1.79 12.22 12.63
C ILE A 152 0.48 12.10 13.41
N ALA A 153 0.51 11.47 14.57
CA ALA A 153 -0.68 11.29 15.40
C ALA A 153 -1.34 12.61 15.82
N GLU A 154 -0.56 13.69 15.84
CA GLU A 154 -1.07 15.03 16.19
C GLU A 154 -1.66 15.79 14.99
N LEU A 155 -1.54 15.26 13.76
CA LEU A 155 -1.99 15.94 12.55
C LEU A 155 -3.46 15.56 12.25
N PRO A 156 -4.40 16.52 12.37
CA PRO A 156 -5.83 16.18 12.37
C PRO A 156 -6.39 15.75 11.02
N HIS A 157 -5.73 16.10 9.92
CA HIS A 157 -6.19 15.71 8.58
C HIS A 157 -5.52 14.44 8.06
N LEU A 158 -4.69 13.81 8.90
CA LEU A 158 -4.11 12.49 8.61
C LEU A 158 -4.62 11.49 9.66
N GLU A 159 -4.69 10.24 9.25
CA GLU A 159 -5.00 9.13 10.16
C GLU A 159 -3.88 8.11 10.05
N LEU A 160 -3.14 7.92 11.13
CA LEU A 160 -2.05 6.95 11.17
C LEU A 160 -2.65 5.54 11.20
N ARG A 161 -2.41 4.77 10.13
CA ARG A 161 -2.99 3.45 9.97
C ARG A 161 -1.97 2.32 10.11
N GLY A 162 -0.69 2.60 10.05
CA GLY A 162 0.31 1.55 10.23
C GLY A 162 1.61 1.78 9.49
N LEU A 163 2.17 0.67 8.98
CA LEU A 163 3.51 0.63 8.39
C LEU A 163 3.49 0.03 7.00
N MET A 164 4.52 0.37 6.22
CA MET A 164 4.77 -0.23 4.91
C MET A 164 6.27 -0.47 4.76
N ALA A 165 6.63 -1.53 4.06
CA ALA A 165 8.01 -1.77 3.66
C ALA A 165 8.08 -2.47 2.32
N ILE A 166 9.18 -2.22 1.60
CA ILE A 166 9.58 -2.92 0.39
C ILE A 166 10.95 -3.52 0.68
N PRO A 167 11.01 -4.73 1.25
CA PRO A 167 12.29 -5.36 1.55
C PRO A 167 13.13 -5.60 0.30
N ALA A 168 14.45 -5.71 0.47
CA ALA A 168 15.32 -6.10 -0.62
C ALA A 168 14.92 -7.47 -1.16
N PRO A 169 15.09 -7.72 -2.47
CA PRO A 169 14.77 -9.02 -3.05
C PRO A 169 15.51 -10.15 -2.32
N GLU A 170 14.77 -11.20 -2.00
CA GLU A 170 15.29 -12.37 -1.29
C GLU A 170 14.53 -13.59 -1.79
N SER A 171 15.23 -14.63 -2.18
CA SER A 171 14.64 -15.84 -2.73
C SER A 171 14.30 -16.90 -1.68
N GLU A 172 14.95 -16.86 -0.51
CA GLU A 172 14.74 -17.87 0.51
C GLU A 172 13.64 -17.49 1.50
N TYR A 173 12.66 -18.38 1.64
CA TYR A 173 11.51 -18.16 2.51
C TYR A 173 11.91 -17.81 3.95
N VAL A 174 12.86 -18.54 4.52
CA VAL A 174 13.29 -18.31 5.91
C VAL A 174 13.79 -16.88 6.12
N ARG A 175 14.54 -16.35 5.14
CA ARG A 175 15.06 -14.98 5.21
C ARG A 175 13.97 -13.95 4.96
N GLN A 176 13.06 -14.23 4.01
CA GLN A 176 11.89 -13.38 3.78
C GLN A 176 11.05 -13.27 5.05
N PHE A 177 10.82 -14.39 5.71
CA PHE A 177 10.04 -14.44 6.95
C PHE A 177 10.72 -13.67 8.07
N ALA A 178 12.04 -13.79 8.22
CA ALA A 178 12.78 -13.09 9.27
C ALA A 178 12.65 -11.57 9.13
N VAL A 179 12.75 -11.05 7.91
CA VAL A 179 12.60 -9.62 7.63
C VAL A 179 11.14 -9.19 7.88
N ALA A 180 10.19 -9.97 7.39
CA ALA A 180 8.77 -9.67 7.58
C ALA A 180 8.40 -9.67 9.06
N GLN A 181 9.00 -10.55 9.86
CA GLN A 181 8.73 -10.63 11.29
C GLN A 181 9.24 -9.39 12.04
N GLN A 182 10.35 -8.80 11.63
CA GLN A 182 10.82 -7.54 12.20
C GLN A 182 9.77 -6.44 12.00
N MET A 183 9.16 -6.38 10.82
CA MET A 183 8.08 -5.44 10.54
C MET A 183 6.84 -5.74 11.37
N ALA A 184 6.49 -7.00 11.52
CA ALA A 184 5.32 -7.41 12.31
C ALA A 184 5.48 -7.04 13.79
N VAL A 185 6.68 -7.18 14.35
CA VAL A 185 6.98 -6.79 15.74
C VAL A 185 6.81 -5.28 15.90
N ALA A 186 7.37 -4.49 14.98
CA ALA A 186 7.23 -3.03 15.01
C ALA A 186 5.77 -2.60 14.87
N PHE A 187 5.03 -3.26 13.99
CA PHE A 187 3.61 -3.01 13.78
C PHE A 187 2.80 -3.28 15.05
N ALA A 188 3.04 -4.43 15.70
CA ALA A 188 2.34 -4.79 16.93
C ALA A 188 2.60 -3.76 18.05
N ARG A 189 3.84 -3.30 18.17
CA ARG A 189 4.20 -2.26 19.14
C ARG A 189 3.49 -0.94 18.85
N LEU A 190 3.46 -0.54 17.59
CA LEU A 190 2.79 0.69 17.16
C LEU A 190 1.28 0.61 17.45
N LYS A 191 0.68 -0.54 17.19
CA LYS A 191 -0.75 -0.79 17.40
C LYS A 191 -1.16 -0.63 18.87
N THR A 192 -0.28 -0.96 19.80
CA THR A 192 -0.58 -0.78 21.23
C THR A 192 -0.64 0.68 21.64
N ARG A 193 0.01 1.57 20.91
CA ARG A 193 0.08 3.01 21.21
C ARG A 193 -1.00 3.82 20.49
N TYR A 194 -1.39 3.39 19.30
CA TYR A 194 -2.31 4.16 18.44
C TYR A 194 -3.46 3.27 18.00
N PRO A 195 -4.69 3.54 18.51
CA PRO A 195 -5.85 2.68 18.22
C PRO A 195 -6.25 2.61 16.75
N THR A 196 -5.85 3.60 15.95
CA THR A 196 -6.15 3.64 14.51
C THR A 196 -5.28 2.70 13.69
N VAL A 197 -4.19 2.21 14.26
CA VAL A 197 -3.21 1.36 13.54
C VAL A 197 -3.77 -0.05 13.37
N ASP A 198 -3.96 -0.45 12.11
CA ASP A 198 -4.53 -1.74 11.75
C ASP A 198 -3.95 -2.32 10.46
N THR A 199 -3.01 -1.63 9.81
CA THR A 199 -2.54 -1.99 8.47
C THR A 199 -1.03 -2.14 8.42
N LEU A 200 -0.60 -3.33 8.00
CA LEU A 200 0.79 -3.61 7.66
C LEU A 200 0.84 -3.94 6.18
N SER A 201 1.29 -2.96 5.37
CA SER A 201 1.44 -3.12 3.92
C SER A 201 2.80 -3.74 3.65
N LEU A 202 2.81 -5.04 3.40
CA LEU A 202 4.02 -5.82 3.28
C LEU A 202 3.74 -7.06 2.45
N GLY A 203 4.61 -7.33 1.47
CA GLY A 203 4.50 -8.50 0.61
C GLY A 203 4.05 -8.15 -0.80
N MET A 204 4.78 -8.72 -1.74
CA MET A 204 4.53 -8.68 -3.17
C MET A 204 4.49 -10.13 -3.68
N SER A 205 4.41 -10.34 -4.99
CA SER A 205 4.25 -11.70 -5.52
C SER A 205 5.29 -12.70 -5.01
N ASP A 206 6.55 -12.26 -4.90
CA ASP A 206 7.65 -13.18 -4.60
C ASP A 206 7.80 -13.51 -3.12
N ASP A 207 7.32 -12.66 -2.21
CA ASP A 207 7.45 -12.86 -0.77
C ASP A 207 6.13 -12.84 -0.01
N MET A 208 5.02 -12.88 -0.72
CA MET A 208 3.69 -12.78 -0.17
C MET A 208 3.41 -13.83 0.91
N GLU A 209 3.80 -15.07 0.68
CA GLU A 209 3.54 -16.15 1.62
C GLU A 209 4.23 -15.92 2.95
N ALA A 210 5.51 -15.53 2.92
CA ALA A 210 6.27 -15.22 4.13
C ALA A 210 5.70 -14.00 4.84
N ALA A 211 5.32 -12.96 4.09
CA ALA A 211 4.73 -11.75 4.65
C ALA A 211 3.41 -12.05 5.38
N ILE A 212 2.54 -12.83 4.76
CA ILE A 212 1.26 -13.22 5.37
C ILE A 212 1.49 -14.05 6.63
N ALA A 213 2.42 -15.02 6.56
CA ALA A 213 2.76 -15.85 7.71
C ALA A 213 3.26 -15.01 8.89
N ALA A 214 3.98 -13.93 8.62
CA ALA A 214 4.51 -13.04 9.66
C ALA A 214 3.46 -12.07 10.24
N GLY A 215 2.36 -11.82 9.52
CA GLY A 215 1.29 -10.94 10.00
C GLY A 215 0.90 -9.79 9.11
N SER A 216 1.35 -9.75 7.84
CA SER A 216 0.93 -8.72 6.89
C SER A 216 -0.60 -8.67 6.77
N THR A 217 -1.14 -7.47 6.66
CA THR A 217 -2.58 -7.27 6.46
C THR A 217 -2.91 -6.78 5.05
N MET A 218 -1.91 -6.42 4.25
CA MET A 218 -2.12 -5.93 2.89
C MET A 218 -0.95 -6.35 2.01
N VAL A 219 -1.24 -7.00 0.88
CA VAL A 219 -0.23 -7.39 -0.10
C VAL A 219 -0.45 -6.61 -1.39
N ARG A 220 0.65 -6.27 -2.09
CA ARG A 220 0.63 -5.42 -3.28
C ARG A 220 1.03 -6.26 -4.49
N ILE A 221 0.07 -6.53 -5.37
CA ILE A 221 0.25 -7.43 -6.51
C ILE A 221 -0.10 -6.68 -7.80
N GLY A 222 0.79 -6.70 -8.76
CA GLY A 222 0.60 -6.03 -10.05
C GLY A 222 0.63 -6.97 -11.25
N THR A 223 1.82 -7.45 -11.59
CA THR A 223 2.03 -8.26 -12.81
C THR A 223 1.18 -9.53 -12.84
N ALA A 224 1.01 -10.19 -11.70
CA ALA A 224 0.20 -11.41 -11.63
C ALA A 224 -1.28 -11.14 -11.95
N ILE A 225 -1.75 -9.92 -11.78
CA ILE A 225 -3.13 -9.51 -12.10
C ILE A 225 -3.22 -8.98 -13.52
N PHE A 226 -2.39 -7.99 -13.84
CA PHE A 226 -2.52 -7.19 -15.08
C PHE A 226 -1.60 -7.63 -16.20
N GLY A 227 -0.68 -8.54 -15.95
CA GLY A 227 0.32 -8.95 -16.93
C GLY A 227 1.55 -8.04 -16.92
N ALA A 228 2.48 -8.33 -17.81
CA ALA A 228 3.74 -7.60 -17.89
C ALA A 228 3.50 -6.12 -18.23
N ARG A 229 4.37 -5.26 -17.65
CA ARG A 229 4.30 -3.82 -17.91
C ARG A 229 4.89 -3.51 -19.27
N ASP A 230 4.25 -2.55 -19.97
CA ASP A 230 4.72 -2.03 -21.23
C ASP A 230 5.28 -0.63 -20.99
N TYR A 231 6.60 -0.50 -21.12
CA TYR A 231 7.30 0.78 -20.94
C TYR A 231 7.62 1.47 -22.27
N SER A 232 7.15 0.91 -23.38
CA SER A 232 7.47 1.46 -24.72
C SER A 232 6.61 2.66 -25.13
N LYS A 233 5.61 3.03 -24.33
CA LYS A 233 4.69 4.14 -24.60
C LYS A 233 4.89 5.31 -23.65
#